data_284a21acab7ebbc11645b22a44777f2d
#
_entry.id   284a21acab7ebbc11645b22a44777f2d
#
_cell.length_a   1.000
_cell.length_b   1.000
_cell.length_c   1.000
_cell.angle_alpha   90.00
_cell.angle_beta   90.00
_cell.angle_gamma   90.00
#
_symmetry.space_group_name_H-M   'P 1'
#
loop_
_entity.id
_entity.type
_entity.pdbx_description
1 polymer ?
#
loop_
_entity_poly.entity_id
_entity_poly.type
_entity_poly.pdbx_seq_one_letter_code
_entity_poly.pdbx_strand_id
1 'polypeptide(L)'
;MRRLSPARPWARCSAVLAAGLLGLAAPPSLAAPQSPPQSQAAVQANRIVAVVNGEVVSRADVVGRTRLFALSAGIPVAPEMLDRLAPQVTRLLIDERLRMQEVQRRRIPVTDAEVAEAVTELEKRNNLPPGGLRNQLAQLGIQPRVLYDQIRTQIGWGRVLRQQLGPSAVPGEAEVQEAIQNARARIGQPEYLLSEIFIPVDDPDTEGETRRFVEEVIRQLRSGTPFPVVATQFSQSQTALQGGDLGWMRKEELDPEVASVVERMPPGAISNPIRVPGGYQIVTLRQKRESGRDIATMLTVRQAFFPFQGTLDVNNPTQQQRDQVEKARRLSESARSCEAVERASTSQDRPSNPGEIRLESVNPPPLRNLLAGLQPGRASQPIITPEGVIVMMVCSREQRNLAELTPDQARNQLLRDRVENLSRQLQRDLRRRANIETRS
;
A
#
# COMPACT_ATOMS: atom_id res chain seq x y z
N MET A 1 -37.30 -20.35 -37.75
CA MET A 1 -38.60 -21.04 -38.01
C MET A 1 -39.53 -20.73 -36.84
N ARG A 2 -40.68 -20.12 -37.18
CA ARG A 2 -42.02 -20.10 -36.53
C ARG A 2 -42.09 -19.57 -35.09
N ARG A 3 -42.53 -18.31 -34.84
CA ARG A 3 -43.94 -17.81 -34.83
C ARG A 3 -44.82 -18.64 -33.89
N LEU A 4 -45.57 -18.12 -32.90
CA LEU A 4 -46.71 -17.21 -32.93
C LEU A 4 -47.20 -16.92 -31.49
N SER A 5 -47.55 -15.68 -31.20
CA SER A 5 -48.66 -15.26 -30.32
C SER A 5 -49.97 -15.72 -31.01
N PRO A 6 -51.19 -15.55 -30.46
CA PRO A 6 -51.73 -14.55 -29.55
C PRO A 6 -52.96 -14.95 -28.67
N ALA A 7 -53.58 -13.97 -28.07
CA ALA A 7 -55.05 -13.71 -27.92
C ALA A 7 -55.65 -13.69 -26.51
N ARG A 8 -56.17 -12.52 -26.20
CA ARG A 8 -57.35 -12.21 -25.33
C ARG A 8 -58.60 -12.86 -25.94
N PRO A 9 -59.82 -12.97 -25.25
CA PRO A 9 -60.62 -11.80 -24.94
C PRO A 9 -61.65 -11.91 -23.75
N TRP A 10 -62.18 -10.77 -23.28
CA TRP A 10 -63.57 -10.35 -23.04
C TRP A 10 -64.48 -11.25 -22.17
N ALA A 11 -65.48 -10.84 -21.40
CA ALA A 11 -66.32 -9.65 -21.29
C ALA A 11 -67.33 -9.81 -20.12
N ARG A 12 -67.78 -8.69 -19.65
CA ARG A 12 -69.16 -8.26 -19.38
C ARG A 12 -69.86 -8.54 -18.03
N CYS A 13 -70.13 -7.45 -17.40
CA CYS A 13 -71.44 -6.93 -16.94
C CYS A 13 -72.33 -7.78 -16.06
N SER A 14 -72.71 -7.21 -14.90
CA SER A 14 -74.14 -6.84 -14.63
C SER A 14 -74.25 -5.98 -13.39
N ALA A 15 -75.02 -4.93 -13.51
CA ALA A 15 -75.43 -4.02 -12.51
C ALA A 15 -76.65 -4.60 -11.75
N VAL A 16 -76.78 -4.31 -10.44
CA VAL A 16 -78.00 -4.27 -9.72
C VAL A 16 -77.99 -3.11 -8.71
N LEU A 17 -78.97 -2.25 -8.86
CA LEU A 17 -79.36 -1.19 -7.97
C LEU A 17 -80.03 -1.73 -6.69
N ALA A 18 -79.81 -1.08 -5.53
CA ALA A 18 -80.88 -0.62 -4.68
C ALA A 18 -80.41 0.07 -3.38
N ALA A 19 -80.86 1.29 -3.22
CA ALA A 19 -81.44 1.97 -2.05
C ALA A 19 -80.61 2.08 -0.76
N GLY A 20 -80.11 3.22 -0.42
CA GLY A 20 -80.65 4.23 0.47
C GLY A 20 -80.51 3.97 1.97
N LEU A 21 -79.58 4.71 2.61
CA LEU A 21 -79.77 5.18 3.98
C LEU A 21 -78.79 6.39 4.22
N LEU A 22 -79.43 7.51 4.57
CA LEU A 22 -78.74 8.73 4.97
C LEU A 22 -77.96 8.49 6.27
N GLY A 23 -76.65 8.65 6.18
CA GLY A 23 -75.75 8.71 7.34
C GLY A 23 -74.96 10.01 7.27
N LEU A 24 -75.05 10.85 8.30
CA LEU A 24 -74.34 12.13 8.44
C LEU A 24 -72.84 11.99 8.17
N ALA A 25 -72.38 12.69 7.17
CA ALA A 25 -70.94 12.81 6.88
C ALA A 25 -70.32 13.77 7.89
N ALA A 26 -69.41 13.26 8.72
CA ALA A 26 -68.38 14.06 9.42
C ALA A 26 -67.37 14.63 8.43
N PRO A 27 -66.93 15.89 8.61
CA PRO A 27 -65.90 16.45 7.68
C PRO A 27 -64.57 15.68 7.76
N PRO A 28 -63.89 15.53 6.64
CA PRO A 28 -62.54 14.88 6.65
C PRO A 28 -61.59 15.79 7.44
N SER A 29 -61.04 15.27 8.55
CA SER A 29 -59.89 15.85 9.23
C SER A 29 -58.75 15.98 8.22
N LEU A 30 -58.34 17.20 7.91
CA LEU A 30 -57.11 17.50 7.19
C LEU A 30 -55.96 16.97 8.06
N ALA A 31 -55.47 15.77 7.74
CA ALA A 31 -54.22 15.25 8.29
C ALA A 31 -53.10 16.22 7.88
N ALA A 32 -52.47 16.84 8.87
CA ALA A 32 -51.26 17.63 8.67
C ALA A 32 -50.20 16.77 7.89
N PRO A 33 -49.43 17.36 6.97
CA PRO A 33 -48.43 16.62 6.25
C PRO A 33 -47.43 16.04 7.27
N GLN A 34 -47.47 14.71 7.43
CA GLN A 34 -46.46 13.99 8.20
C GLN A 34 -45.15 14.16 7.46
N SER A 35 -44.18 14.84 8.09
CA SER A 35 -42.80 14.87 7.63
C SER A 35 -42.35 13.42 7.35
N PRO A 36 -41.70 13.14 6.21
CA PRO A 36 -41.26 11.79 5.92
C PRO A 36 -40.37 11.30 7.07
N PRO A 37 -40.51 10.05 7.52
CA PRO A 37 -39.71 9.50 8.61
C PRO A 37 -38.26 9.65 8.21
N GLN A 38 -37.51 10.50 8.92
CA GLN A 38 -36.05 10.54 8.79
C GLN A 38 -35.59 9.11 9.06
N SER A 39 -35.03 8.47 8.05
CA SER A 39 -34.63 7.07 8.16
C SER A 39 -33.71 6.95 9.37
N GLN A 40 -33.92 5.95 10.22
CA GLN A 40 -33.08 5.69 11.40
C GLN A 40 -31.58 5.65 11.01
N ALA A 41 -31.28 5.27 9.78
CA ALA A 41 -29.95 5.32 9.19
C ALA A 41 -29.36 6.75 9.11
N ALA A 42 -30.16 7.78 8.77
CA ALA A 42 -29.70 9.17 8.73
C ALA A 42 -29.42 9.73 10.14
N VAL A 43 -30.24 9.36 11.12
CA VAL A 43 -30.04 9.74 12.53
C VAL A 43 -28.77 9.08 13.09
N GLN A 44 -28.55 7.80 12.79
CA GLN A 44 -27.33 7.10 13.21
C GLN A 44 -26.06 7.61 12.52
N ALA A 45 -26.13 7.98 11.25
CA ALA A 45 -24.99 8.54 10.51
C ALA A 45 -24.51 9.88 11.10
N ASN A 46 -25.42 10.69 11.63
CA ASN A 46 -25.13 11.99 12.22
C ASN A 46 -24.72 11.93 13.70
N ARG A 47 -24.64 10.72 14.31
CA ARG A 47 -24.19 10.58 15.69
C ARG A 47 -22.77 11.10 15.84
N ILE A 48 -22.54 11.94 16.85
CA ILE A 48 -21.21 12.45 17.20
C ILE A 48 -20.43 11.33 17.89
N VAL A 49 -19.21 11.07 17.40
CA VAL A 49 -18.29 10.09 17.99
C VAL A 49 -17.19 10.77 18.79
N ALA A 50 -16.71 11.93 18.32
CA ALA A 50 -15.78 12.75 19.05
C ALA A 50 -15.97 14.23 18.74
N VAL A 51 -15.53 15.08 19.67
CA VAL A 51 -15.41 16.54 19.48
C VAL A 51 -13.96 16.91 19.75
N VAL A 52 -13.32 17.63 18.82
CA VAL A 52 -11.90 18.01 18.88
C VAL A 52 -11.80 19.54 18.79
N ASN A 53 -11.55 20.22 19.90
CA ASN A 53 -11.52 21.69 19.98
C ASN A 53 -12.79 22.34 19.38
N GLY A 54 -13.96 21.72 19.60
CA GLY A 54 -15.23 22.18 19.08
C GLY A 54 -15.61 21.67 17.68
N GLU A 55 -14.72 21.01 16.95
CA GLU A 55 -15.03 20.38 15.69
C GLU A 55 -15.51 18.93 15.86
N VAL A 56 -16.55 18.57 15.14
CA VAL A 56 -17.22 17.27 15.27
C VAL A 56 -16.55 16.22 14.37
N VAL A 57 -16.38 15.03 14.92
CA VAL A 57 -16.13 13.78 14.18
C VAL A 57 -17.41 12.94 14.29
N SER A 58 -18.07 12.72 13.16
CA SER A 58 -19.33 11.97 13.09
C SER A 58 -19.09 10.48 12.84
N ARG A 59 -20.11 9.66 13.15
CA ARG A 59 -20.11 8.23 12.78
C ARG A 59 -19.97 8.05 11.25
N ALA A 60 -20.56 8.94 10.45
CA ALA A 60 -20.42 8.90 8.99
C ALA A 60 -18.96 9.08 8.55
N ASP A 61 -18.21 9.98 9.21
CA ASP A 61 -16.79 10.18 8.92
C ASP A 61 -15.99 8.93 9.27
N VAL A 62 -16.27 8.32 10.44
CA VAL A 62 -15.62 7.07 10.87
C VAL A 62 -15.91 5.94 9.89
N VAL A 63 -17.18 5.70 9.55
CA VAL A 63 -17.56 4.63 8.60
C VAL A 63 -16.95 4.87 7.22
N GLY A 64 -17.02 6.10 6.70
CA GLY A 64 -16.43 6.45 5.40
C GLY A 64 -14.93 6.22 5.38
N ARG A 65 -14.21 6.62 6.44
CA ARG A 65 -12.77 6.40 6.56
C ARG A 65 -12.42 4.92 6.75
N THR A 66 -13.21 4.17 7.51
CA THR A 66 -12.99 2.73 7.69
C THR A 66 -13.15 1.98 6.37
N ARG A 67 -14.15 2.32 5.57
CA ARG A 67 -14.32 1.75 4.22
C ARG A 67 -13.16 2.10 3.29
N LEU A 68 -12.72 3.37 3.32
CA LEU A 68 -11.55 3.81 2.54
C LEU A 68 -10.29 3.03 2.94
N PHE A 69 -10.09 2.83 4.25
CA PHE A 69 -8.99 2.02 4.76
C PHE A 69 -9.10 0.56 4.29
N ALA A 70 -10.28 -0.06 4.45
CA ALA A 70 -10.52 -1.44 4.02
C ALA A 70 -10.22 -1.63 2.52
N LEU A 71 -10.65 -0.67 1.67
CA LEU A 71 -10.32 -0.66 0.24
C LEU A 71 -8.82 -0.64 0.00
N SER A 72 -8.08 0.25 0.66
CA SER A 72 -6.64 0.41 0.46
C SER A 72 -5.84 -0.80 0.98
N ALA A 73 -6.35 -1.48 2.00
CA ALA A 73 -5.73 -2.66 2.59
C ALA A 73 -6.18 -4.00 1.95
N GLY A 74 -7.12 -3.95 0.98
CA GLY A 74 -7.69 -5.16 0.36
C GLY A 74 -8.51 -6.02 1.33
N ILE A 75 -9.07 -5.39 2.39
CA ILE A 75 -9.86 -6.07 3.42
C ILE A 75 -11.34 -6.03 3.03
N PRO A 76 -12.11 -7.14 3.19
CA PRO A 76 -13.55 -7.14 2.94
C PRO A 76 -14.29 -6.14 3.83
N VAL A 77 -15.22 -5.37 3.26
CA VAL A 77 -16.04 -4.38 3.98
C VAL A 77 -17.26 -5.07 4.60
N ALA A 78 -17.05 -5.83 5.69
CA ALA A 78 -18.12 -6.42 6.48
C ALA A 78 -18.52 -5.51 7.65
N PRO A 79 -19.81 -5.47 8.06
CA PRO A 79 -20.28 -4.62 9.17
C PRO A 79 -19.48 -4.84 10.46
N GLU A 80 -19.22 -6.10 10.84
CA GLU A 80 -18.50 -6.46 12.04
C GLU A 80 -17.05 -5.95 12.01
N MET A 81 -16.45 -5.91 10.80
CA MET A 81 -15.12 -5.36 10.59
C MET A 81 -15.11 -3.84 10.78
N LEU A 82 -16.12 -3.14 10.24
CA LEU A 82 -16.26 -1.70 10.38
C LEU A 82 -16.35 -1.29 11.85
N ASP A 83 -17.14 -2.04 12.65
CA ASP A 83 -17.31 -1.76 14.07
C ASP A 83 -16.02 -2.02 14.88
N ARG A 84 -15.27 -3.07 14.55
CA ARG A 84 -13.97 -3.36 15.18
C ARG A 84 -12.90 -2.29 14.88
N LEU A 85 -12.89 -1.76 13.67
CA LEU A 85 -11.94 -0.73 13.26
C LEU A 85 -12.32 0.67 13.75
N ALA A 86 -13.59 0.90 14.08
CA ALA A 86 -14.12 2.22 14.42
C ALA A 86 -13.31 2.93 15.53
N PRO A 87 -12.87 2.29 16.64
CA PRO A 87 -12.09 2.97 17.67
C PRO A 87 -10.73 3.47 17.17
N GLN A 88 -10.05 2.67 16.35
CA GLN A 88 -8.73 3.02 15.78
C GLN A 88 -8.87 4.13 14.74
N VAL A 89 -9.87 4.01 13.85
CA VAL A 89 -10.16 5.04 12.85
C VAL A 89 -10.62 6.34 13.50
N THR A 90 -11.37 6.28 14.61
CA THR A 90 -11.73 7.48 15.38
C THR A 90 -10.46 8.19 15.90
N ARG A 91 -9.50 7.46 16.46
CA ARG A 91 -8.22 8.04 16.89
C ARG A 91 -7.45 8.68 15.73
N LEU A 92 -7.44 8.04 14.57
CA LEU A 92 -6.83 8.57 13.35
C LEU A 92 -7.49 9.88 12.91
N LEU A 93 -8.83 9.93 12.89
CA LEU A 93 -9.58 11.13 12.51
C LEU A 93 -9.39 12.28 13.50
N ILE A 94 -9.28 11.98 14.80
CA ILE A 94 -8.92 12.98 15.82
C ILE A 94 -7.54 13.59 15.49
N ASP A 95 -6.56 12.76 15.19
CA ASP A 95 -5.21 13.22 14.81
C ASP A 95 -5.21 14.06 13.55
N GLU A 96 -5.95 13.65 12.53
CA GLU A 96 -6.09 14.42 11.29
C GLU A 96 -6.79 15.75 11.53
N ARG A 97 -7.79 15.79 12.40
CA ARG A 97 -8.46 17.04 12.77
C ARG A 97 -7.49 18.01 13.45
N LEU A 98 -6.70 17.53 14.39
CA LEU A 98 -5.67 18.33 15.05
C LEU A 98 -4.62 18.87 14.07
N ARG A 99 -4.17 18.03 13.12
CA ARG A 99 -3.23 18.46 12.07
C ARG A 99 -3.83 19.55 11.20
N MET A 100 -5.08 19.38 10.78
CA MET A 100 -5.74 20.36 9.93
C MET A 100 -5.96 21.69 10.67
N GLN A 101 -6.33 21.66 11.94
CA GLN A 101 -6.44 22.86 12.77
C GLN A 101 -5.09 23.59 12.89
N GLU A 102 -3.98 22.86 13.02
CA GLU A 102 -2.65 23.46 13.04
C GLU A 102 -2.26 24.07 11.68
N VAL A 103 -2.61 23.42 10.58
CA VAL A 103 -2.45 23.95 9.20
C VAL A 103 -3.20 25.27 9.06
N GLN A 104 -4.45 25.33 9.50
CA GLN A 104 -5.29 26.52 9.48
C GLN A 104 -4.76 27.63 10.40
N ARG A 105 -4.37 27.28 11.64
CA ARG A 105 -3.78 28.21 12.61
C ARG A 105 -2.53 28.90 12.05
N ARG A 106 -1.70 28.15 11.31
CA ARG A 106 -0.50 28.68 10.64
C ARG A 106 -0.81 29.38 9.30
N ARG A 107 -2.07 29.42 8.88
CA ARG A 107 -2.52 30.00 7.60
C ARG A 107 -1.78 29.41 6.39
N ILE A 108 -1.51 28.10 6.43
CA ILE A 108 -0.85 27.40 5.31
C ILE A 108 -1.91 27.08 4.26
N PRO A 109 -1.83 27.67 3.05
CA PRO A 109 -2.82 27.40 2.01
C PRO A 109 -2.66 25.97 1.46
N VAL A 110 -3.80 25.32 1.22
CA VAL A 110 -3.89 24.08 0.44
C VAL A 110 -5.07 24.26 -0.51
N THR A 111 -4.79 24.37 -1.79
CA THR A 111 -5.81 24.66 -2.81
C THR A 111 -6.51 23.38 -3.27
N ASP A 112 -7.73 23.52 -3.80
CA ASP A 112 -8.46 22.38 -4.38
C ASP A 112 -7.77 21.85 -5.63
N ALA A 113 -7.04 22.69 -6.37
CA ALA A 113 -6.24 22.28 -7.53
C ALA A 113 -5.13 21.29 -7.11
N GLU A 114 -4.42 21.56 -6.01
CA GLU A 114 -3.38 20.67 -5.50
C GLU A 114 -3.94 19.33 -5.02
N VAL A 115 -5.14 19.35 -4.43
CA VAL A 115 -5.83 18.10 -4.05
C VAL A 115 -6.24 17.32 -5.30
N ALA A 116 -6.76 17.98 -6.33
CA ALA A 116 -7.13 17.36 -7.59
C ALA A 116 -5.92 16.75 -8.32
N GLU A 117 -4.78 17.45 -8.32
CA GLU A 117 -3.52 16.95 -8.88
C GLU A 117 -3.06 15.68 -8.15
N ALA A 118 -3.10 15.69 -6.82
CA ALA A 118 -2.75 14.51 -6.01
C ALA A 118 -3.68 13.32 -6.28
N VAL A 119 -4.98 13.56 -6.49
CA VAL A 119 -5.94 12.50 -6.89
C VAL A 119 -5.58 11.95 -8.27
N THR A 120 -5.29 12.81 -9.24
CA THR A 120 -4.88 12.39 -10.59
C THR A 120 -3.62 11.54 -10.55
N GLU A 121 -2.65 11.89 -9.70
CA GLU A 121 -1.43 11.11 -9.53
C GLU A 121 -1.68 9.75 -8.85
N LEU A 122 -2.65 9.67 -7.92
CA LEU A 122 -3.11 8.40 -7.36
C LEU A 122 -3.78 7.52 -8.43
N GLU A 123 -4.61 8.10 -9.30
CA GLU A 123 -5.23 7.37 -10.42
C GLU A 123 -4.18 6.80 -11.36
N LYS A 124 -3.18 7.58 -11.76
CA LYS A 124 -2.07 7.12 -12.60
C LYS A 124 -1.30 5.95 -11.97
N ARG A 125 -0.93 6.08 -10.68
CA ARG A 125 -0.19 5.03 -9.97
C ARG A 125 -0.96 3.72 -9.83
N ASN A 126 -2.29 3.80 -9.78
CA ASN A 126 -3.17 2.63 -9.70
C ASN A 126 -3.69 2.17 -11.07
N ASN A 127 -3.16 2.71 -12.18
CA ASN A 127 -3.60 2.43 -13.55
C ASN A 127 -5.11 2.65 -13.75
N LEU A 128 -5.68 3.66 -13.10
CA LEU A 128 -7.07 4.05 -13.24
C LEU A 128 -7.23 5.16 -14.29
N PRO A 129 -8.31 5.16 -15.07
CA PRO A 129 -8.62 6.28 -15.96
C PRO A 129 -8.97 7.54 -15.15
N PRO A 130 -8.89 8.73 -15.74
CA PRO A 130 -9.32 9.96 -15.09
C PRO A 130 -10.75 9.86 -14.53
N GLY A 131 -10.95 10.18 -13.25
CA GLY A 131 -12.21 10.01 -12.54
C GLY A 131 -12.52 8.58 -12.08
N GLY A 132 -11.65 7.61 -12.39
CA GLY A 132 -11.82 6.20 -12.03
C GLY A 132 -11.86 5.98 -10.52
N LEU A 133 -11.03 6.70 -9.77
CA LEU A 133 -11.01 6.62 -8.31
C LEU A 133 -12.32 7.11 -7.70
N ARG A 134 -12.88 8.20 -8.22
CA ARG A 134 -14.18 8.71 -7.76
C ARG A 134 -15.30 7.69 -7.98
N ASN A 135 -15.31 7.03 -9.14
CA ASN A 135 -16.30 5.99 -9.45
C ASN A 135 -16.14 4.78 -8.51
N GLN A 136 -14.92 4.35 -8.25
CA GLN A 136 -14.62 3.25 -7.34
C GLN A 136 -15.09 3.57 -5.90
N LEU A 137 -14.83 4.77 -5.41
CA LEU A 137 -15.31 5.22 -4.10
C LEU A 137 -16.85 5.23 -4.03
N ALA A 138 -17.51 5.72 -5.09
CA ALA A 138 -18.97 5.76 -5.16
C ALA A 138 -19.60 4.36 -5.10
N GLN A 139 -19.04 3.38 -5.81
CA GLN A 139 -19.47 1.98 -5.78
C GLN A 139 -19.43 1.36 -4.37
N LEU A 140 -18.49 1.81 -3.55
CA LEU A 140 -18.31 1.36 -2.16
C LEU A 140 -19.08 2.23 -1.15
N GLY A 141 -19.89 3.19 -1.62
CA GLY A 141 -20.63 4.11 -0.77
C GLY A 141 -19.72 5.04 0.05
N ILE A 142 -18.52 5.34 -0.46
CA ILE A 142 -17.57 6.26 0.15
C ILE A 142 -17.71 7.63 -0.51
N GLN A 143 -18.00 8.66 0.30
CA GLN A 143 -18.01 10.02 -0.24
C GLN A 143 -16.61 10.46 -0.61
N PRO A 144 -16.37 11.02 -1.82
CA PRO A 144 -15.04 11.45 -2.25
C PRO A 144 -14.36 12.45 -1.30
N ARG A 145 -15.15 13.26 -0.58
CA ARG A 145 -14.62 14.20 0.41
C ARG A 145 -13.76 13.52 1.48
N VAL A 146 -14.06 12.26 1.86
CA VAL A 146 -13.29 11.51 2.87
C VAL A 146 -11.82 11.37 2.45
N LEU A 147 -11.58 11.06 1.17
CA LEU A 147 -10.24 10.98 0.59
C LEU A 147 -9.63 12.38 0.40
N TYR A 148 -10.42 13.34 -0.10
CA TYR A 148 -9.93 14.70 -0.37
C TYR A 148 -9.50 15.41 0.90
N ASP A 149 -10.22 15.26 2.00
CA ASP A 149 -9.86 15.83 3.31
C ASP A 149 -8.59 15.19 3.85
N GLN A 150 -8.41 13.87 3.67
CA GLN A 150 -7.16 13.19 4.01
C GLN A 150 -5.97 13.77 3.21
N ILE A 151 -6.11 13.88 1.89
CA ILE A 151 -5.05 14.41 1.02
C ILE A 151 -4.73 15.85 1.41
N ARG A 152 -5.76 16.69 1.62
CA ARG A 152 -5.58 18.08 2.05
C ARG A 152 -4.81 18.17 3.36
N THR A 153 -5.15 17.32 4.32
CA THR A 153 -4.45 17.25 5.61
C THR A 153 -3.00 16.83 5.42
N GLN A 154 -2.73 15.84 4.59
CA GLN A 154 -1.36 15.36 4.31
C GLN A 154 -0.49 16.44 3.66
N ILE A 155 -1.02 17.14 2.64
CA ILE A 155 -0.31 18.23 1.96
C ILE A 155 -0.02 19.36 2.96
N GLY A 156 -1.03 19.79 3.70
CA GLY A 156 -0.90 20.87 4.68
C GLY A 156 0.09 20.52 5.80
N TRP A 157 -0.03 19.32 6.36
CA TRP A 157 0.87 18.85 7.41
C TRP A 157 2.32 18.75 6.94
N GLY A 158 2.56 18.23 5.73
CA GLY A 158 3.89 18.23 5.13
C GLY A 158 4.51 19.64 5.01
N ARG A 159 3.68 20.67 4.76
CA ARG A 159 4.12 22.07 4.73
C ARG A 159 4.43 22.61 6.15
N VAL A 160 3.60 22.26 7.14
CA VAL A 160 3.88 22.56 8.56
C VAL A 160 5.25 22.03 8.96
N LEU A 161 5.52 20.77 8.65
CA LEU A 161 6.78 20.12 9.00
C LEU A 161 7.97 20.79 8.31
N ARG A 162 7.88 21.07 7.02
CA ARG A 162 8.93 21.78 6.28
C ARG A 162 9.21 23.17 6.84
N GLN A 163 8.16 23.93 7.16
CA GLN A 163 8.28 25.23 7.76
C GLN A 163 8.97 25.18 9.14
N GLN A 164 8.61 24.19 9.94
CA GLN A 164 9.14 24.01 11.29
C GLN A 164 10.60 23.54 11.31
N LEU A 165 10.96 22.67 10.37
CA LEU A 165 12.32 22.18 10.20
C LEU A 165 13.28 23.29 9.72
N GLY A 166 12.82 24.14 8.83
CA GLY A 166 13.63 25.22 8.26
C GLY A 166 14.88 24.73 7.52
N PRO A 167 15.85 25.63 7.27
CA PRO A 167 17.10 25.29 6.58
C PRO A 167 17.99 24.30 7.32
N SER A 168 17.91 24.24 8.66
CA SER A 168 18.67 23.31 9.51
C SER A 168 18.20 21.85 9.40
N ALA A 169 17.15 21.59 8.64
CA ALA A 169 16.67 20.22 8.37
C ALA A 169 17.68 19.38 7.59
N VAL A 170 18.49 20.01 6.72
CA VAL A 170 19.45 19.31 5.88
C VAL A 170 20.59 18.77 6.77
N PRO A 171 20.81 17.43 6.79
CA PRO A 171 21.90 16.86 7.56
C PRO A 171 23.26 17.37 7.09
N GLY A 172 24.11 17.74 8.05
CA GLY A 172 25.48 18.13 7.78
C GLY A 172 26.34 16.95 7.30
N GLU A 173 27.47 17.24 6.65
CA GLU A 173 28.37 16.20 6.16
C GLU A 173 28.91 15.29 7.27
N ALA A 174 29.21 15.84 8.46
CA ALA A 174 29.65 15.07 9.61
C ALA A 174 28.61 14.04 10.06
N GLU A 175 27.33 14.42 10.12
CA GLU A 175 26.23 13.51 10.49
C GLU A 175 26.03 12.42 9.42
N VAL A 176 26.18 12.77 8.14
CA VAL A 176 26.11 11.80 7.03
C VAL A 176 27.23 10.79 7.15
N GLN A 177 28.47 11.22 7.42
CA GLN A 177 29.61 10.34 7.61
C GLN A 177 29.43 9.46 8.86
N GLU A 178 28.94 10.00 9.96
CA GLU A 178 28.63 9.23 11.15
C GLU A 178 27.56 8.16 10.88
N ALA A 179 26.50 8.49 10.16
CA ALA A 179 25.46 7.53 9.77
C ALA A 179 26.02 6.38 8.93
N ILE A 180 26.93 6.69 7.96
CA ILE A 180 27.61 5.70 7.14
C ILE A 180 28.51 4.82 8.00
N GLN A 181 29.32 5.40 8.90
CA GLN A 181 30.17 4.63 9.79
C GLN A 181 29.38 3.72 10.71
N ASN A 182 28.27 4.22 11.27
CA ASN A 182 27.36 3.43 12.10
C ASN A 182 26.71 2.29 11.30
N ALA A 183 26.35 2.52 10.03
CA ALA A 183 25.85 1.47 9.15
C ALA A 183 26.93 0.41 8.86
N ARG A 184 28.17 0.83 8.60
CA ARG A 184 29.32 -0.08 8.37
C ARG A 184 29.65 -0.92 9.61
N ALA A 185 29.60 -0.34 10.81
CA ALA A 185 29.85 -1.06 12.07
C ALA A 185 28.81 -2.16 12.35
N ARG A 186 27.66 -2.09 11.68
CA ARG A 186 26.57 -3.05 11.81
C ARG A 186 26.53 -4.11 10.71
N ILE A 187 27.44 -4.06 9.75
CA ILE A 187 27.49 -5.05 8.67
C ILE A 187 27.61 -6.47 9.24
N GLY A 188 26.71 -7.35 8.79
CA GLY A 188 26.65 -8.73 9.24
C GLY A 188 25.83 -8.97 10.50
N GLN A 189 25.30 -7.93 11.14
CA GLN A 189 24.35 -8.11 12.24
C GLN A 189 22.99 -8.55 11.71
N PRO A 190 22.26 -9.44 12.42
CA PRO A 190 20.95 -9.89 11.98
C PRO A 190 19.90 -8.79 12.09
N GLU A 191 19.08 -8.64 11.04
CA GLU A 191 17.86 -7.83 11.00
C GLU A 191 16.66 -8.71 10.71
N TYR A 192 15.55 -8.37 11.32
CA TYR A 192 14.31 -9.13 11.32
C TYR A 192 13.18 -8.28 10.75
N LEU A 193 12.55 -8.71 9.67
CA LEU A 193 11.34 -8.07 9.15
C LEU A 193 10.13 -8.60 9.91
N LEU A 194 9.57 -7.77 10.77
CA LEU A 194 8.56 -8.18 11.74
C LEU A 194 7.21 -7.51 11.48
N SER A 195 6.16 -8.21 11.90
CA SER A 195 4.88 -7.59 12.21
C SER A 195 4.43 -8.04 13.59
N GLU A 196 3.62 -7.19 14.27
CA GLU A 196 3.18 -7.41 15.64
C GLU A 196 1.67 -7.35 15.80
N ILE A 197 1.17 -8.02 16.82
CA ILE A 197 -0.14 -7.81 17.42
C ILE A 197 0.08 -7.57 18.90
N PHE A 198 -0.29 -6.40 19.39
CA PHE A 198 -0.19 -6.06 20.80
C PHE A 198 -1.59 -6.01 21.42
N ILE A 199 -1.76 -6.72 22.53
CA ILE A 199 -3.00 -6.79 23.32
C ILE A 199 -2.65 -6.35 24.75
N PRO A 200 -3.13 -5.18 25.20
CA PRO A 200 -2.80 -4.67 26.51
C PRO A 200 -3.47 -5.48 27.63
N VAL A 201 -2.84 -5.46 28.78
CA VAL A 201 -3.42 -5.86 30.08
C VAL A 201 -3.59 -4.57 30.87
N ASP A 202 -4.81 -4.03 30.86
CA ASP A 202 -5.13 -2.76 31.50
C ASP A 202 -5.23 -2.90 33.01
N ASP A 203 -5.68 -4.07 33.49
CA ASP A 203 -5.83 -4.38 34.89
C ASP A 203 -5.25 -5.79 35.16
N PRO A 204 -4.34 -5.95 36.16
CA PRO A 204 -3.80 -7.24 36.54
C PRO A 204 -4.88 -8.27 36.92
N ASP A 205 -6.00 -7.86 37.47
CA ASP A 205 -7.10 -8.76 37.85
C ASP A 205 -7.81 -9.35 36.62
N THR A 206 -7.71 -8.71 35.47
CA THR A 206 -8.30 -9.17 34.19
C THR A 206 -7.30 -9.93 33.31
N GLU A 207 -6.06 -10.15 33.76
CA GLU A 207 -5.02 -10.84 32.95
C GLU A 207 -5.47 -12.24 32.48
N GLY A 208 -6.25 -12.95 33.28
CA GLY A 208 -6.80 -14.26 32.89
C GLY A 208 -7.77 -14.20 31.71
N GLU A 209 -8.57 -13.16 31.61
CA GLU A 209 -9.48 -12.93 30.49
C GLU A 209 -8.70 -12.49 29.24
N THR A 210 -7.76 -11.58 29.40
CA THR A 210 -6.88 -11.14 28.32
C THR A 210 -6.11 -12.31 27.74
N ARG A 211 -5.59 -13.22 28.55
CA ARG A 211 -4.90 -14.41 28.08
C ARG A 211 -5.79 -15.32 27.24
N ARG A 212 -7.03 -15.56 27.66
CA ARG A 212 -8.01 -16.34 26.86
C ARG A 212 -8.29 -15.67 25.51
N PHE A 213 -8.42 -14.35 25.51
CA PHE A 213 -8.60 -13.57 24.29
C PHE A 213 -7.38 -13.69 23.35
N VAL A 214 -6.18 -13.60 23.87
CA VAL A 214 -4.92 -13.78 23.11
C VAL A 214 -4.85 -15.20 22.52
N GLU A 215 -5.30 -16.23 23.25
CA GLU A 215 -5.37 -17.61 22.74
C GLU A 215 -6.37 -17.74 21.58
N GLU A 216 -7.48 -16.98 21.59
CA GLU A 216 -8.42 -16.91 20.48
C GLU A 216 -7.79 -16.27 19.24
N VAL A 217 -7.06 -15.16 19.42
CA VAL A 217 -6.33 -14.49 18.35
C VAL A 217 -5.31 -15.43 17.69
N ILE A 218 -4.57 -16.21 18.50
CA ILE A 218 -3.65 -17.23 17.98
C ILE A 218 -4.39 -18.32 17.20
N ARG A 219 -5.57 -18.76 17.65
CA ARG A 219 -6.37 -19.75 16.92
C ARG A 219 -6.77 -19.24 15.54
N GLN A 220 -7.17 -17.97 15.42
CA GLN A 220 -7.50 -17.37 14.14
C GLN A 220 -6.28 -17.31 13.20
N LEU A 221 -5.11 -16.96 13.71
CA LEU A 221 -3.87 -16.98 12.91
C LEU A 221 -3.53 -18.40 12.45
N ARG A 222 -3.67 -19.39 13.31
CA ARG A 222 -3.40 -20.81 12.99
C ARG A 222 -4.43 -21.41 12.03
N SER A 223 -5.64 -20.87 11.97
CA SER A 223 -6.65 -21.27 10.97
C SER A 223 -6.39 -20.70 9.56
N GLY A 224 -5.31 -19.93 9.37
CA GLY A 224 -4.90 -19.40 8.08
C GLY A 224 -5.39 -17.97 7.80
N THR A 225 -6.01 -17.29 8.78
CA THR A 225 -6.34 -15.87 8.61
C THR A 225 -5.04 -15.07 8.47
N PRO A 226 -4.91 -14.20 7.44
CA PRO A 226 -3.68 -13.43 7.24
C PRO A 226 -3.33 -12.56 8.44
N PHE A 227 -2.06 -12.56 8.85
CA PHE A 227 -1.59 -11.82 10.01
C PHE A 227 -1.96 -10.32 9.98
N PRO A 228 -1.84 -9.59 8.83
CA PRO A 228 -2.24 -8.19 8.76
C PRO A 228 -3.72 -7.95 9.07
N VAL A 229 -4.59 -8.88 8.68
CA VAL A 229 -6.03 -8.80 8.94
C VAL A 229 -6.28 -8.92 10.44
N VAL A 230 -5.67 -9.92 11.10
CA VAL A 230 -5.81 -10.13 12.54
C VAL A 230 -5.19 -8.98 13.34
N ALA A 231 -4.02 -8.48 12.91
CA ALA A 231 -3.39 -7.31 13.52
C ALA A 231 -4.31 -6.07 13.45
N THR A 232 -4.89 -5.81 12.29
CA THR A 232 -5.81 -4.69 12.10
C THR A 232 -7.06 -4.82 12.97
N GLN A 233 -7.53 -6.05 13.22
CA GLN A 233 -8.75 -6.30 14.01
C GLN A 233 -8.52 -6.23 15.52
N PHE A 234 -7.41 -6.74 16.01
CA PHE A 234 -7.24 -7.05 17.43
C PHE A 234 -6.10 -6.29 18.10
N SER A 235 -5.11 -5.83 17.32
CA SER A 235 -3.97 -5.12 17.88
C SER A 235 -4.35 -3.72 18.36
N GLN A 236 -3.83 -3.35 19.51
CA GLN A 236 -3.91 -1.98 20.01
C GLN A 236 -2.60 -1.20 19.83
N SER A 237 -1.64 -1.76 19.10
CA SER A 237 -0.42 -1.07 18.73
C SER A 237 -0.68 0.09 17.75
N GLN A 238 0.29 0.99 17.65
CA GLN A 238 0.22 2.08 16.66
C GLN A 238 0.31 1.57 15.21
N THR A 239 0.89 0.39 15.01
CA THR A 239 1.06 -0.27 13.72
C THR A 239 -0.16 -1.09 13.28
N ALA A 240 -1.18 -1.21 14.14
CA ALA A 240 -2.36 -2.05 13.87
C ALA A 240 -3.01 -1.78 12.52
N LEU A 241 -3.24 -0.50 12.16
CA LEU A 241 -3.84 -0.11 10.88
C LEU A 241 -2.91 -0.35 9.68
N GLN A 242 -1.61 -0.55 9.91
CA GLN A 242 -0.64 -0.98 8.91
C GLN A 242 -0.44 -2.51 8.91
N GLY A 243 -1.41 -3.25 9.46
CA GLY A 243 -1.32 -4.71 9.57
C GLY A 243 -0.27 -5.19 10.56
N GLY A 244 0.11 -4.32 11.51
CA GLY A 244 1.13 -4.61 12.53
C GLY A 244 2.57 -4.46 12.02
N ASP A 245 2.80 -3.88 10.85
CA ASP A 245 4.14 -3.80 10.24
C ASP A 245 5.10 -2.94 11.08
N LEU A 246 6.16 -3.59 11.62
CA LEU A 246 7.27 -2.93 12.31
C LEU A 246 8.43 -2.59 11.37
N GLY A 247 8.43 -3.14 10.15
CA GLY A 247 9.56 -3.04 9.25
C GLY A 247 10.76 -3.90 9.69
N TRP A 248 11.95 -3.52 9.25
CA TRP A 248 13.22 -4.16 9.65
C TRP A 248 13.64 -3.67 11.02
N MET A 249 13.74 -4.61 11.97
CA MET A 249 14.10 -4.37 13.36
C MET A 249 15.37 -5.12 13.71
N ARG A 250 16.19 -4.51 14.55
CA ARG A 250 17.35 -5.16 15.18
C ARG A 250 16.97 -5.67 16.56
N LYS A 251 17.78 -6.59 17.06
CA LYS A 251 17.59 -7.16 18.39
C LYS A 251 17.47 -6.11 19.49
N GLU A 252 18.32 -5.08 19.44
CA GLU A 252 18.40 -4.02 20.43
C GLU A 252 17.19 -3.07 20.42
N GLU A 253 16.37 -3.12 19.36
CA GLU A 253 15.16 -2.32 19.20
C GLU A 253 13.90 -3.05 19.68
N LEU A 254 14.04 -4.31 20.04
CA LEU A 254 12.95 -5.17 20.53
C LEU A 254 12.98 -5.29 22.05
N ASP A 255 11.79 -5.51 22.64
CA ASP A 255 11.74 -5.94 24.03
C ASP A 255 12.57 -7.23 24.22
N PRO A 256 13.32 -7.39 25.31
CA PRO A 256 14.21 -8.54 25.50
C PRO A 256 13.49 -9.89 25.34
N GLU A 257 12.26 -10.01 25.82
CA GLU A 257 11.43 -11.19 25.70
C GLU A 257 11.11 -11.53 24.25
N VAL A 258 10.77 -10.49 23.45
CA VAL A 258 10.50 -10.62 22.01
C VAL A 258 11.77 -10.99 21.26
N ALA A 259 12.88 -10.30 21.54
CA ALA A 259 14.17 -10.56 20.93
C ALA A 259 14.59 -12.02 21.08
N SER A 260 14.45 -12.55 22.30
CA SER A 260 14.82 -13.94 22.62
C SER A 260 14.03 -14.99 21.83
N VAL A 261 12.78 -14.66 21.48
CA VAL A 261 11.89 -15.51 20.67
C VAL A 261 12.25 -15.37 19.20
N VAL A 262 12.34 -14.13 18.67
CA VAL A 262 12.58 -13.83 17.26
C VAL A 262 13.91 -14.40 16.75
N GLU A 263 14.96 -14.39 17.57
CA GLU A 263 16.27 -14.94 17.21
C GLU A 263 16.18 -16.42 16.80
N ARG A 264 15.27 -17.19 17.43
CA ARG A 264 15.06 -18.63 17.22
C ARG A 264 13.99 -18.97 16.21
N MET A 265 13.20 -17.98 15.77
CA MET A 265 12.12 -18.23 14.81
C MET A 265 12.68 -18.42 13.39
N PRO A 266 12.12 -19.37 12.62
CA PRO A 266 12.35 -19.41 11.19
C PRO A 266 11.50 -18.34 10.47
N PRO A 267 11.95 -17.83 9.30
CA PRO A 267 11.13 -16.98 8.46
C PRO A 267 9.77 -17.60 8.12
N GLY A 268 8.71 -16.81 8.14
CA GLY A 268 7.32 -17.24 7.95
C GLY A 268 6.62 -17.72 9.23
N ALA A 269 7.33 -17.89 10.34
CA ALA A 269 6.73 -18.32 11.60
C ALA A 269 5.98 -17.19 12.32
N ILE A 270 4.99 -17.64 13.12
CA ILE A 270 4.25 -16.78 14.07
C ILE A 270 4.60 -17.27 15.47
N SER A 271 4.90 -16.36 16.38
CA SER A 271 5.23 -16.70 17.77
C SER A 271 4.01 -17.20 18.56
N ASN A 272 4.26 -17.89 19.65
CA ASN A 272 3.28 -17.95 20.73
C ASN A 272 3.13 -16.56 21.38
N PRO A 273 2.08 -16.31 22.18
CA PRO A 273 1.97 -15.08 22.94
C PRO A 273 3.20 -14.85 23.82
N ILE A 274 3.78 -13.66 23.71
CA ILE A 274 4.94 -13.25 24.49
C ILE A 274 4.44 -12.25 25.52
N ARG A 275 4.71 -12.49 26.82
CA ARG A 275 4.39 -11.52 27.88
C ARG A 275 5.43 -10.41 27.82
N VAL A 276 4.97 -9.17 27.62
CA VAL A 276 5.80 -7.97 27.60
C VAL A 276 5.27 -6.96 28.61
N PRO A 277 6.02 -5.90 28.95
CA PRO A 277 5.49 -4.83 29.78
C PRO A 277 4.20 -4.25 29.19
N GLY A 278 3.13 -4.23 29.98
CA GLY A 278 1.82 -3.70 29.60
C GLY A 278 0.90 -4.65 28.84
N GLY A 279 1.30 -5.89 28.49
CA GLY A 279 0.39 -6.80 27.78
C GLY A 279 1.02 -8.05 27.20
N TYR A 280 0.40 -8.53 26.14
CA TYR A 280 0.87 -9.65 25.32
C TYR A 280 1.20 -9.18 23.91
N GLN A 281 2.30 -9.68 23.38
CA GLN A 281 2.70 -9.43 22.00
C GLN A 281 2.78 -10.78 21.24
N ILE A 282 2.24 -10.79 20.03
CA ILE A 282 2.40 -11.87 19.07
C ILE A 282 3.16 -11.27 17.88
N VAL A 283 4.23 -11.92 17.45
CA VAL A 283 5.01 -11.45 16.31
C VAL A 283 5.05 -12.49 15.20
N THR A 284 5.14 -12.02 13.97
CA THR A 284 5.50 -12.86 12.83
C THR A 284 6.83 -12.42 12.26
N LEU A 285 7.74 -13.36 12.05
CA LEU A 285 9.00 -13.12 11.37
C LEU A 285 8.80 -13.38 9.87
N ARG A 286 8.65 -12.29 9.10
CA ARG A 286 8.45 -12.38 7.64
C ARG A 286 9.75 -12.77 6.91
N GLN A 287 10.85 -12.12 7.27
CA GLN A 287 12.17 -12.34 6.69
C GLN A 287 13.27 -12.09 7.72
N LYS A 288 14.43 -12.68 7.48
CA LYS A 288 15.68 -12.44 8.22
C LYS A 288 16.78 -12.14 7.23
N ARG A 289 17.61 -11.13 7.50
CA ARG A 289 18.78 -10.79 6.68
C ARG A 289 19.95 -10.39 7.56
N GLU A 290 21.12 -10.31 6.96
CA GLU A 290 22.26 -9.64 7.57
C GLU A 290 22.29 -8.17 7.15
N SER A 291 22.37 -7.27 8.13
CA SER A 291 22.47 -5.83 7.90
C SER A 291 23.65 -5.50 6.99
N GLY A 292 23.44 -4.55 6.08
CA GLY A 292 24.52 -4.05 5.20
C GLY A 292 25.10 -5.08 4.24
N ARG A 293 24.50 -6.28 4.07
CA ARG A 293 24.91 -7.29 3.12
C ARG A 293 23.83 -7.57 2.09
N ASP A 294 24.00 -7.04 0.89
CA ASP A 294 23.26 -7.41 -0.32
C ASP A 294 24.24 -7.49 -1.48
N ILE A 295 25.03 -8.57 -1.48
CA ILE A 295 26.02 -8.80 -2.52
C ILE A 295 25.30 -9.21 -3.79
N ALA A 296 25.35 -8.35 -4.79
CA ALA A 296 24.75 -8.56 -6.10
C ALA A 296 25.82 -8.60 -7.19
N THR A 297 25.58 -9.41 -8.21
CA THR A 297 26.38 -9.40 -9.43
C THR A 297 25.80 -8.37 -10.39
N MET A 298 26.51 -7.25 -10.54
CA MET A 298 26.15 -6.20 -11.48
C MET A 298 26.80 -6.48 -12.83
N LEU A 299 25.97 -6.42 -13.88
CA LEU A 299 26.42 -6.61 -15.26
C LEU A 299 26.14 -5.34 -16.05
N THR A 300 27.15 -4.84 -16.76
CA THR A 300 26.91 -3.91 -17.86
C THR A 300 26.72 -4.72 -19.13
N VAL A 301 25.57 -4.58 -19.77
CA VAL A 301 25.19 -5.39 -20.94
C VAL A 301 24.97 -4.49 -22.15
N ARG A 302 25.34 -4.98 -23.31
CA ARG A 302 24.93 -4.43 -24.61
C ARG A 302 24.19 -5.50 -25.38
N GLN A 303 23.18 -5.08 -26.17
CA GLN A 303 22.42 -5.99 -27.00
C GLN A 303 22.20 -5.42 -28.40
N ALA A 304 22.19 -6.31 -29.37
CA ALA A 304 21.75 -6.02 -30.73
C ALA A 304 20.49 -6.83 -31.01
N PHE A 305 19.43 -6.16 -31.44
CA PHE A 305 18.18 -6.80 -31.83
C PHE A 305 17.95 -6.69 -33.32
N PHE A 306 17.67 -7.82 -33.93
CA PHE A 306 17.37 -7.98 -35.36
C PHE A 306 15.92 -8.41 -35.51
N PRO A 307 14.98 -7.48 -35.79
CA PRO A 307 13.56 -7.78 -35.81
C PRO A 307 13.15 -8.65 -37.00
N PHE A 308 12.17 -9.52 -36.76
CA PHE A 308 11.50 -10.25 -37.81
C PHE A 308 10.33 -9.43 -38.38
N GLN A 309 10.04 -9.63 -39.68
CA GLN A 309 8.78 -9.19 -40.27
C GLN A 309 7.76 -10.32 -40.11
N GLY A 310 6.84 -10.13 -39.14
CA GLY A 310 5.85 -11.12 -38.76
C GLY A 310 6.37 -12.18 -37.78
N THR A 311 5.44 -13.04 -37.32
CA THR A 311 5.75 -14.10 -36.37
C THR A 311 6.63 -15.18 -36.98
N LEU A 312 7.60 -15.66 -36.23
CA LEU A 312 8.50 -16.74 -36.67
C LEU A 312 7.72 -18.06 -36.78
N ASP A 313 7.71 -18.66 -37.99
CA ASP A 313 7.43 -20.08 -38.16
C ASP A 313 8.75 -20.87 -38.21
N VAL A 314 9.00 -21.60 -37.13
CA VAL A 314 10.25 -22.37 -36.97
C VAL A 314 10.42 -23.43 -38.08
N ASN A 315 9.33 -23.99 -38.60
CA ASN A 315 9.37 -25.05 -39.64
C ASN A 315 9.53 -24.47 -41.04
N ASN A 316 9.09 -23.23 -41.27
CA ASN A 316 9.16 -22.58 -42.57
C ASN A 316 9.52 -21.09 -42.45
N PRO A 317 10.75 -20.75 -42.00
CA PRO A 317 11.16 -19.37 -41.83
C PRO A 317 11.26 -18.66 -43.19
N THR A 318 10.83 -17.39 -43.23
CA THR A 318 10.93 -16.53 -44.41
C THR A 318 12.41 -16.22 -44.75
N GLN A 319 12.68 -15.76 -45.96
CA GLN A 319 14.04 -15.36 -46.36
C GLN A 319 14.54 -14.23 -45.46
N GLN A 320 13.68 -13.24 -45.14
CA GLN A 320 14.03 -12.14 -44.22
C GLN A 320 14.42 -12.66 -42.83
N GLN A 321 13.69 -13.62 -42.31
CA GLN A 321 14.00 -14.20 -40.97
C GLN A 321 15.36 -14.94 -41.00
N ARG A 322 15.62 -15.71 -42.05
CA ARG A 322 16.95 -16.35 -42.24
C ARG A 322 18.10 -15.32 -42.31
N ASP A 323 17.89 -14.24 -43.06
CA ASP A 323 18.88 -13.16 -43.20
C ASP A 323 19.18 -12.48 -41.87
N GLN A 324 18.16 -12.26 -41.02
CA GLN A 324 18.36 -11.68 -39.69
C GLN A 324 19.13 -12.64 -38.75
N VAL A 325 18.82 -13.94 -38.80
CA VAL A 325 19.57 -14.95 -38.04
C VAL A 325 21.02 -14.98 -38.49
N GLU A 326 21.31 -14.93 -39.77
CA GLU A 326 22.69 -14.93 -40.30
C GLU A 326 23.44 -13.66 -39.95
N LYS A 327 22.81 -12.49 -39.97
CA LYS A 327 23.39 -11.23 -39.47
C LYS A 327 23.75 -11.34 -37.99
N ALA A 328 22.84 -11.86 -37.16
CA ALA A 328 23.07 -12.08 -35.75
C ALA A 328 24.25 -13.05 -35.52
N ARG A 329 24.34 -14.15 -36.31
CA ARG A 329 25.43 -15.11 -36.24
C ARG A 329 26.78 -14.47 -36.55
N ARG A 330 26.85 -13.71 -37.65
CA ARG A 330 28.09 -12.98 -38.03
C ARG A 330 28.50 -11.99 -36.94
N LEU A 331 27.56 -11.27 -36.35
CA LEU A 331 27.85 -10.38 -35.22
C LEU A 331 28.39 -11.17 -34.03
N SER A 332 27.76 -12.28 -33.67
CA SER A 332 28.19 -13.15 -32.56
C SER A 332 29.64 -13.63 -32.73
N GLU A 333 30.04 -13.99 -33.97
CA GLU A 333 31.35 -14.47 -34.29
C GLU A 333 32.42 -13.35 -34.39
N SER A 334 32.02 -12.16 -34.85
CA SER A 334 32.95 -11.07 -35.18
C SER A 334 33.05 -9.98 -34.11
N ALA A 335 32.04 -9.80 -33.27
CA ALA A 335 32.04 -8.74 -32.26
C ALA A 335 33.13 -8.97 -31.21
N ARG A 336 33.99 -7.94 -30.99
CA ARG A 336 35.06 -7.94 -30.01
C ARG A 336 34.96 -6.79 -29.01
N SER A 337 33.95 -5.95 -29.14
CA SER A 337 33.67 -4.85 -28.21
C SER A 337 32.18 -4.61 -28.03
N CYS A 338 31.83 -4.01 -26.91
CA CYS A 338 30.45 -3.66 -26.58
C CYS A 338 29.86 -2.63 -27.54
N GLU A 339 30.66 -1.68 -28.00
CA GLU A 339 30.28 -0.68 -28.97
C GLU A 339 29.97 -1.30 -30.34
N ALA A 340 30.61 -2.41 -30.68
CA ALA A 340 30.32 -3.14 -31.92
C ALA A 340 28.93 -3.78 -31.85
N VAL A 341 28.56 -4.34 -30.71
CA VAL A 341 27.19 -4.90 -30.48
C VAL A 341 26.15 -3.79 -30.47
N GLU A 342 26.43 -2.69 -29.77
CA GLU A 342 25.53 -1.54 -29.66
C GLU A 342 25.21 -0.94 -31.05
N ARG A 343 26.23 -0.71 -31.88
CA ARG A 343 26.10 -0.15 -33.24
C ARG A 343 25.39 -1.09 -34.21
N ALA A 344 25.44 -2.40 -33.97
CA ALA A 344 24.81 -3.39 -34.84
C ALA A 344 23.31 -3.54 -34.64
N SER A 345 22.74 -2.95 -33.56
CA SER A 345 21.30 -2.97 -33.31
C SER A 345 20.58 -2.15 -34.38
N THR A 346 19.58 -2.75 -35.01
CA THR A 346 18.79 -2.11 -36.08
C THR A 346 17.42 -1.66 -35.61
N SER A 347 17.05 -1.93 -34.37
CA SER A 347 15.74 -1.60 -33.81
C SER A 347 15.83 -0.40 -32.87
N GLN A 348 14.86 0.52 -33.00
CA GLN A 348 14.65 1.61 -32.05
C GLN A 348 13.73 1.20 -30.88
N ASP A 349 12.99 0.10 -31.03
CA ASP A 349 12.02 -0.36 -30.04
C ASP A 349 12.65 -1.04 -28.83
N ARG A 350 13.90 -1.51 -28.97
CA ARG A 350 14.67 -2.12 -27.86
C ARG A 350 15.99 -1.38 -27.68
N PRO A 351 16.25 -0.82 -26.50
CA PRO A 351 17.49 -0.10 -26.26
C PRO A 351 18.69 -1.04 -26.39
N SER A 352 19.66 -0.66 -27.20
CA SER A 352 20.94 -1.39 -27.36
C SER A 352 21.77 -1.36 -26.08
N ASN A 353 21.51 -0.36 -25.23
CA ASN A 353 22.13 -0.16 -23.93
C ASN A 353 21.08 -0.17 -22.81
N PRO A 354 20.75 -1.31 -22.23
CA PRO A 354 19.83 -1.40 -21.08
C PRO A 354 20.43 -0.89 -19.77
N GLY A 355 21.70 -0.43 -19.77
CA GLY A 355 22.39 0.04 -18.57
C GLY A 355 22.99 -1.09 -17.72
N GLU A 356 23.17 -0.82 -16.44
CA GLU A 356 23.56 -1.83 -15.46
C GLU A 356 22.34 -2.64 -15.03
N ILE A 357 22.49 -3.96 -15.01
CA ILE A 357 21.47 -4.89 -14.55
C ILE A 357 22.00 -5.77 -13.42
N ARG A 358 21.14 -6.09 -12.47
CA ARG A 358 21.40 -7.07 -11.42
C ARG A 358 21.12 -8.47 -11.98
N LEU A 359 22.15 -9.33 -12.03
CA LEU A 359 22.04 -10.68 -12.60
C LEU A 359 20.94 -11.52 -11.93
N GLU A 360 20.84 -11.43 -10.61
CA GLU A 360 19.87 -12.19 -9.81
C GLU A 360 18.41 -11.81 -10.12
N SER A 361 18.18 -10.59 -10.64
CA SER A 361 16.85 -10.07 -11.01
C SER A 361 16.46 -10.38 -12.45
N VAL A 362 17.33 -10.98 -13.25
CA VAL A 362 17.05 -11.28 -14.65
C VAL A 362 16.05 -12.41 -14.78
N ASN A 363 14.99 -12.17 -15.53
CA ASN A 363 13.99 -13.15 -15.91
C ASN A 363 13.85 -13.20 -17.44
N PRO A 364 13.58 -14.37 -18.02
CA PRO A 364 13.40 -15.69 -17.41
C PRO A 364 14.72 -16.35 -16.97
N PRO A 365 14.71 -17.42 -16.14
CA PRO A 365 15.90 -18.11 -15.66
C PRO A 365 16.91 -18.55 -16.74
N PRO A 366 16.49 -19.03 -17.94
CA PRO A 366 17.44 -19.36 -19.01
C PRO A 366 18.29 -18.17 -19.46
N LEU A 367 17.72 -16.96 -19.52
CA LEU A 367 18.44 -15.73 -19.86
C LEU A 367 19.45 -15.38 -18.76
N ARG A 368 19.06 -15.51 -17.51
CA ARG A 368 19.97 -15.33 -16.37
C ARG A 368 21.16 -16.28 -16.43
N ASN A 369 20.91 -17.55 -16.67
CA ASN A 369 21.96 -18.57 -16.77
C ASN A 369 22.91 -18.29 -17.95
N LEU A 370 22.38 -17.86 -19.08
CA LEU A 370 23.18 -17.42 -20.22
C LEU A 370 24.11 -16.26 -19.85
N LEU A 371 23.55 -15.19 -19.26
CA LEU A 371 24.32 -14.01 -18.86
C LEU A 371 25.35 -14.36 -17.77
N ALA A 372 25.01 -15.28 -16.86
CA ALA A 372 25.94 -15.78 -15.84
C ALA A 372 27.13 -16.50 -16.45
N GLY A 373 26.93 -17.26 -17.53
CA GLY A 373 27.97 -18.02 -18.23
C GLY A 373 28.79 -17.22 -19.24
N LEU A 374 28.31 -16.05 -19.69
CA LEU A 374 29.03 -15.22 -20.66
C LEU A 374 30.29 -14.60 -20.04
N GLN A 375 31.42 -14.77 -20.70
CA GLN A 375 32.64 -14.05 -20.35
C GLN A 375 32.52 -12.58 -20.80
N PRO A 376 32.99 -11.61 -19.99
CA PRO A 376 33.06 -10.22 -20.41
C PRO A 376 33.83 -10.05 -21.74
N GLY A 377 33.28 -9.22 -22.63
CA GLY A 377 33.81 -8.96 -23.96
C GLY A 377 33.55 -10.06 -25.01
N ARG A 378 32.79 -11.10 -24.67
CA ARG A 378 32.32 -12.10 -25.64
C ARG A 378 30.84 -11.97 -25.91
N ALA A 379 30.46 -11.98 -27.20
CA ALA A 379 29.08 -12.00 -27.61
C ALA A 379 28.43 -13.38 -27.38
N SER A 380 27.14 -13.37 -27.02
CA SER A 380 26.34 -14.59 -26.91
C SER A 380 26.14 -15.25 -28.28
N GLN A 381 25.77 -16.53 -28.29
CA GLN A 381 25.10 -17.11 -29.44
C GLN A 381 23.79 -16.35 -29.73
N PRO A 382 23.32 -16.33 -31.00
CA PRO A 382 22.04 -15.73 -31.32
C PRO A 382 20.90 -16.34 -30.52
N ILE A 383 20.13 -15.51 -29.85
CA ILE A 383 18.93 -15.90 -29.07
C ILE A 383 17.73 -15.64 -29.96
N ILE A 384 17.08 -16.69 -30.42
CA ILE A 384 15.91 -16.59 -31.29
C ILE A 384 14.66 -16.39 -30.39
N THR A 385 13.91 -15.34 -30.67
CA THR A 385 12.61 -15.04 -30.06
C THR A 385 11.52 -14.99 -31.15
N PRO A 386 10.24 -15.05 -30.80
CA PRO A 386 9.17 -14.91 -31.81
C PRO A 386 9.23 -13.62 -32.62
N GLU A 387 9.80 -12.55 -32.05
CA GLU A 387 9.82 -11.19 -32.61
C GLU A 387 11.12 -10.87 -33.36
N GLY A 388 12.18 -11.66 -33.14
CA GLY A 388 13.48 -11.40 -33.75
C GLY A 388 14.61 -12.16 -33.09
N VAL A 389 15.83 -11.79 -33.45
CA VAL A 389 17.06 -12.40 -32.89
C VAL A 389 17.82 -11.39 -32.06
N ILE A 390 18.27 -11.82 -30.87
CA ILE A 390 19.05 -11.00 -29.94
C ILE A 390 20.47 -11.57 -29.86
N VAL A 391 21.46 -10.69 -29.93
CA VAL A 391 22.86 -10.98 -29.56
C VAL A 391 23.21 -10.09 -28.37
N MET A 392 23.68 -10.68 -27.30
CA MET A 392 24.04 -9.96 -26.08
C MET A 392 25.55 -10.07 -25.80
N MET A 393 26.09 -9.05 -25.16
CA MET A 393 27.46 -9.06 -24.67
C MET A 393 27.50 -8.48 -23.27
N VAL A 394 28.15 -9.19 -22.34
CA VAL A 394 28.49 -8.66 -21.03
C VAL A 394 29.77 -7.83 -21.17
N CYS A 395 29.68 -6.54 -20.86
CA CYS A 395 30.79 -5.61 -20.96
C CYS A 395 31.66 -5.62 -19.70
N SER A 396 31.03 -5.63 -18.56
CA SER A 396 31.67 -5.76 -17.25
C SER A 396 30.82 -6.62 -16.32
N ARG A 397 31.49 -7.25 -15.39
CA ARG A 397 30.88 -8.00 -14.28
C ARG A 397 31.58 -7.60 -13.01
N GLU A 398 30.82 -7.12 -12.06
CA GLU A 398 31.31 -6.66 -10.77
C GLU A 398 30.40 -7.19 -9.65
N GLN A 399 31.02 -7.67 -8.57
CA GLN A 399 30.26 -7.90 -7.34
C GLN A 399 30.22 -6.61 -6.54
N ARG A 400 29.02 -6.12 -6.26
CA ARG A 400 28.80 -4.89 -5.51
C ARG A 400 27.87 -5.15 -4.35
N ASN A 401 28.21 -4.61 -3.19
CA ASN A 401 27.29 -4.61 -2.06
C ASN A 401 26.28 -3.48 -2.23
N LEU A 402 25.05 -3.83 -2.63
CA LEU A 402 23.97 -2.85 -2.85
C LEU A 402 23.36 -2.33 -1.54
N ALA A 403 23.65 -2.97 -0.40
CA ALA A 403 23.23 -2.50 0.92
C ALA A 403 24.20 -1.49 1.53
N GLU A 404 25.31 -1.17 0.88
CA GLU A 404 26.21 -0.13 1.37
C GLU A 404 25.53 1.23 1.26
N LEU A 405 25.46 1.92 2.40
CA LEU A 405 24.78 3.20 2.50
C LEU A 405 25.59 4.29 1.80
N THR A 406 25.05 4.85 0.73
CA THR A 406 25.67 5.98 0.04
C THR A 406 25.42 7.30 0.79
N PRO A 407 26.25 8.35 0.59
CA PRO A 407 26.04 9.65 1.23
C PRO A 407 24.66 10.24 0.97
N ASP A 408 24.14 10.11 -0.25
CA ASP A 408 22.80 10.62 -0.59
C ASP A 408 21.68 9.81 0.09
N GLN A 409 21.82 8.49 0.16
CA GLN A 409 20.90 7.64 0.91
C GLN A 409 20.91 7.95 2.40
N ALA A 410 22.11 8.12 3.00
CA ALA A 410 22.26 8.51 4.40
C ALA A 410 21.61 9.87 4.68
N ARG A 411 21.87 10.86 3.84
CA ARG A 411 21.26 12.19 3.93
C ARG A 411 19.74 12.13 3.87
N ASN A 412 19.21 11.38 2.92
CA ASN A 412 17.75 11.21 2.75
C ASN A 412 17.12 10.43 3.92
N GLN A 413 17.82 9.45 4.48
CA GLN A 413 17.36 8.71 5.65
C GLN A 413 17.31 9.63 6.88
N LEU A 414 18.40 10.32 7.19
CA LEU A 414 18.46 11.28 8.31
C LEU A 414 17.37 12.36 8.20
N LEU A 415 17.13 12.86 6.98
CA LEU A 415 16.07 13.83 6.76
C LEU A 415 14.67 13.23 7.03
N ARG A 416 14.40 12.02 6.56
CA ARG A 416 13.13 11.33 6.86
C ARG A 416 12.95 11.14 8.37
N ASP A 417 13.97 10.68 9.06
CA ASP A 417 13.93 10.45 10.51
C ASP A 417 13.66 11.74 11.28
N ARG A 418 14.27 12.86 10.86
CA ARG A 418 13.98 14.20 11.45
C ARG A 418 12.53 14.62 11.23
N VAL A 419 12.02 14.46 9.99
CA VAL A 419 10.63 14.79 9.65
C VAL A 419 9.67 13.96 10.48
N GLU A 420 9.92 12.67 10.60
CA GLU A 420 9.07 11.76 11.36
C GLU A 420 9.10 12.04 12.86
N ASN A 421 10.29 12.25 13.43
CA ASN A 421 10.45 12.61 14.85
C ASN A 421 9.73 13.92 15.17
N LEU A 422 9.90 14.95 14.34
CA LEU A 422 9.18 16.21 14.48
C LEU A 422 7.66 16.02 14.37
N SER A 423 7.22 15.23 13.39
CA SER A 423 5.79 14.94 13.21
C SER A 423 5.20 14.28 14.45
N ARG A 424 5.89 13.27 15.01
CA ARG A 424 5.46 12.61 16.26
C ARG A 424 5.45 13.57 17.45
N GLN A 425 6.48 14.40 17.58
CA GLN A 425 6.55 15.39 18.65
C GLN A 425 5.42 16.41 18.58
N LEU A 426 5.23 17.05 17.41
CA LEU A 426 4.15 18.01 17.21
C LEU A 426 2.77 17.37 17.42
N GLN A 427 2.55 16.15 16.96
CA GLN A 427 1.29 15.44 17.15
C GLN A 427 1.00 15.22 18.65
N ARG A 428 2.00 14.79 19.43
CA ARG A 428 1.86 14.65 20.90
C ARG A 428 1.54 15.99 21.56
N ASP A 429 2.19 17.07 21.13
CA ASP A 429 1.97 18.41 21.67
C ASP A 429 0.57 18.93 21.35
N LEU A 430 0.08 18.69 20.12
CA LEU A 430 -1.27 19.03 19.72
C LEU A 430 -2.30 18.26 20.58
N ARG A 431 -2.12 16.97 20.79
CA ARG A 431 -3.02 16.16 21.63
C ARG A 431 -3.04 16.64 23.09
N ARG A 432 -1.88 16.98 23.66
CA ARG A 432 -1.81 17.47 25.06
C ARG A 432 -2.53 18.79 25.29
N ARG A 433 -2.62 19.64 24.25
CA ARG A 433 -3.26 20.97 24.33
C ARG A 433 -4.72 20.96 23.91
N ALA A 434 -5.15 19.90 23.27
CA ALA A 434 -6.49 19.79 22.71
C ALA A 434 -7.54 19.42 23.76
N ASN A 435 -8.73 19.99 23.60
CA ASN A 435 -9.93 19.47 24.26
C ASN A 435 -10.54 18.38 23.35
N ILE A 436 -10.46 17.12 23.80
CA ILE A 436 -10.96 15.96 23.07
C ILE A 436 -12.01 15.26 23.90
N GLU A 437 -13.25 15.28 23.43
CA GLU A 437 -14.39 14.57 24.03
C GLU A 437 -14.77 13.40 23.13
N THR A 438 -14.65 12.18 23.61
CA THR A 438 -15.15 10.98 22.92
C THR A 438 -16.51 10.58 23.46
N ARG A 439 -17.43 10.21 22.55
CA ARG A 439 -18.79 9.78 22.91
C ARG A 439 -18.96 8.32 22.44
N SER A 440 -19.19 7.46 23.38
CA SER A 440 -19.48 6.03 23.18
C SER A 440 -20.91 5.79 22.66
#